data_7c84303b07ce53b7b7cb1b4403f5c9ae
#
_entry.id   7c84303b07ce53b7b7cb1b4403f5c9ae
#
_cell.length_a   1.000
_cell.length_b   1.000
_cell.length_c   1.000
_cell.angle_alpha   90.00
_cell.angle_beta   90.00
_cell.angle_gamma   90.00
#
_symmetry.space_group_name_H-M   'P 1'
#
loop_
_entity.id
_entity.type
_entity.pdbx_description
1 polymer ?
#
loop_
_entity_poly.entity_id
_entity_poly.type
_entity_poly.pdbx_seq_one_letter_code
_entity_poly.pdbx_strand_id
1 'polypeptide(L)'
;MELGSSPAELEVPVAPPVVKPLKGWLTGLNSVLSRWTMYLACLCLIGLLSVVVYGVVLRYVFNAAPPYVEQVALLLVISVAMFGASAGVRDAGHIGLDSVVMMLPKRAQFWCEVIVFFLSIAFALALLAGGAEMASSTRGSTIPTLGISESVRYVPILIAGVLITLFSIEHLIALFTGKEVTASWH
;
A
#
# COMPACT_ATOMS: atom_id res chain seq x y z
N MET A 1 -2.30 9.84 -66.30
CA MET A 1 -2.52 10.65 -65.08
C MET A 1 -3.16 9.74 -64.08
N GLU A 2 -2.33 8.90 -63.45
CA GLU A 2 -2.76 7.88 -62.48
C GLU A 2 -2.46 8.37 -61.06
N LEU A 3 -3.51 8.61 -60.30
CA LEU A 3 -3.44 8.94 -58.89
C LEU A 3 -3.42 7.62 -58.10
N GLY A 4 -2.23 7.13 -57.82
CA GLY A 4 -2.01 6.04 -56.87
C GLY A 4 -2.22 6.52 -55.45
N SER A 5 -3.44 6.38 -54.92
CA SER A 5 -3.67 6.50 -53.50
C SER A 5 -3.29 5.17 -52.82
N SER A 6 -2.11 5.12 -52.24
CA SER A 6 -1.76 4.07 -51.29
C SER A 6 -2.66 4.21 -50.07
N PRO A 7 -3.46 3.19 -49.70
CA PRO A 7 -4.14 3.22 -48.41
C PRO A 7 -3.09 3.12 -47.31
N ALA A 8 -3.02 4.16 -46.48
CA ALA A 8 -2.27 4.11 -45.24
C ALA A 8 -2.70 2.85 -44.48
N GLU A 9 -1.81 1.88 -44.37
CA GLU A 9 -1.96 0.74 -43.46
C GLU A 9 -2.15 1.35 -42.08
N LEU A 10 -3.39 1.28 -41.61
CA LEU A 10 -3.71 1.49 -40.20
C LEU A 10 -2.89 0.46 -39.44
N GLU A 11 -1.78 0.87 -38.84
CA GLU A 11 -1.07 0.08 -37.84
C GLU A 11 -2.07 -0.26 -36.74
N VAL A 12 -2.60 -1.47 -36.80
CA VAL A 12 -3.40 -2.04 -35.72
C VAL A 12 -2.49 -2.06 -34.49
N PRO A 13 -2.86 -1.38 -33.39
CA PRO A 13 -2.06 -1.43 -32.19
C PRO A 13 -1.86 -2.90 -31.80
N VAL A 14 -0.63 -3.36 -31.81
CA VAL A 14 -0.27 -4.72 -31.38
C VAL A 14 -0.75 -4.83 -29.93
N ALA A 15 -1.78 -5.63 -29.71
CA ALA A 15 -2.29 -5.90 -28.38
C ALA A 15 -1.12 -6.34 -27.48
N PRO A 16 -0.97 -5.78 -26.28
CA PRO A 16 0.09 -6.19 -25.37
C PRO A 16 0.04 -7.70 -25.15
N PRO A 17 1.20 -8.37 -25.03
CA PRO A 17 1.24 -9.80 -24.84
C PRO A 17 0.36 -10.18 -23.64
N VAL A 18 -0.57 -11.12 -23.86
CA VAL A 18 -1.46 -11.63 -22.81
C VAL A 18 -0.59 -12.40 -21.82
N VAL A 19 -0.10 -11.72 -20.81
CA VAL A 19 0.67 -12.33 -19.73
C VAL A 19 -0.30 -13.10 -18.84
N LYS A 20 -0.04 -14.40 -18.64
CA LYS A 20 -0.92 -15.26 -17.83
C LYS A 20 -0.87 -14.81 -16.37
N PRO A 21 -2.03 -14.55 -15.73
CA PRO A 21 -2.06 -14.17 -14.32
C PRO A 21 -1.49 -15.28 -13.43
N LEU A 22 -0.82 -14.89 -12.36
CA LEU A 22 -0.37 -15.82 -11.34
C LEU A 22 -1.60 -16.40 -10.64
N LYS A 23 -1.97 -17.65 -10.96
CA LYS A 23 -3.12 -18.33 -10.36
C LYS A 23 -2.61 -19.29 -9.30
N GLY A 24 -2.67 -18.87 -8.03
CA GLY A 24 -2.26 -19.68 -6.89
C GLY A 24 -3.12 -19.33 -5.67
N TRP A 25 -3.15 -20.21 -4.68
CA TRP A 25 -3.84 -19.97 -3.41
C TRP A 25 -3.32 -18.69 -2.70
N LEU A 26 -2.01 -18.44 -2.75
CA LEU A 26 -1.38 -17.24 -2.21
C LEU A 26 -1.92 -15.96 -2.86
N THR A 27 -2.07 -15.95 -4.18
CA THR A 27 -2.58 -14.80 -4.93
C THR A 27 -4.04 -14.50 -4.58
N GLY A 28 -4.86 -15.55 -4.42
CA GLY A 28 -6.24 -15.41 -3.98
C GLY A 28 -6.35 -14.83 -2.57
N LEU A 29 -5.54 -15.33 -1.63
CA LEU A 29 -5.51 -14.84 -0.26
C LEU A 29 -5.04 -13.37 -0.19
N ASN A 30 -3.94 -13.06 -0.87
CA ASN A 30 -3.39 -11.72 -0.89
C ASN A 30 -4.32 -10.70 -1.57
N SER A 31 -5.07 -11.12 -2.60
CA SER A 31 -6.08 -10.30 -3.26
C SER A 31 -7.23 -9.92 -2.30
N VAL A 32 -7.71 -10.87 -1.52
CA VAL A 32 -8.73 -10.61 -0.49
C VAL A 32 -8.16 -9.71 0.60
N LEU A 33 -6.94 -9.99 1.06
CA LEU A 33 -6.28 -9.20 2.10
C LEU A 33 -6.09 -7.74 1.67
N SER A 34 -5.64 -7.50 0.43
CA SER A 34 -5.45 -6.15 -0.11
C SER A 34 -6.77 -5.37 -0.17
N ARG A 35 -7.86 -6.00 -0.64
CA ARG A 35 -9.19 -5.37 -0.64
C ARG A 35 -9.63 -4.95 0.76
N TRP A 36 -9.53 -5.84 1.72
CA TRP A 36 -9.87 -5.54 3.11
C TRP A 36 -9.02 -4.43 3.69
N THR A 37 -7.71 -4.44 3.42
CA THR A 37 -6.78 -3.40 3.87
C THR A 37 -7.14 -2.05 3.26
N MET A 38 -7.51 -2.02 1.97
CA MET A 38 -7.94 -0.80 1.31
C MET A 38 -9.26 -0.25 1.88
N TYR A 39 -10.26 -1.11 2.13
CA TYR A 39 -11.50 -0.69 2.80
C TYR A 39 -11.24 -0.16 4.20
N LEU A 40 -10.34 -0.81 4.94
CA LEU A 40 -9.94 -0.38 6.28
C LEU A 40 -9.24 0.98 6.24
N ALA A 41 -8.34 1.21 5.28
CA ALA A 41 -7.71 2.52 5.07
C ALA A 41 -8.73 3.62 4.77
N CYS A 42 -9.71 3.34 3.89
CA CYS A 42 -10.80 4.28 3.59
C CYS A 42 -11.67 4.57 4.82
N LEU A 43 -12.00 3.55 5.59
CA LEU A 43 -12.78 3.71 6.82
C LEU A 43 -12.03 4.56 7.85
N CYS A 44 -10.73 4.29 8.04
CA CYS A 44 -9.87 5.10 8.90
C CYS A 44 -9.76 6.56 8.42
N LEU A 45 -9.72 6.78 7.10
CA LEU A 45 -9.68 8.13 6.52
C LEU A 45 -10.97 8.91 6.80
N ILE A 46 -12.13 8.28 6.61
CA ILE A 46 -13.43 8.87 6.93
C ILE A 46 -13.50 9.18 8.44
N GLY A 47 -13.07 8.24 9.28
CA GLY A 47 -12.97 8.44 10.71
C GLY A 47 -12.06 9.62 11.09
N LEU A 48 -10.89 9.71 10.45
CA LEU A 48 -9.95 10.81 10.65
C LEU A 48 -10.59 12.17 10.32
N LEU A 49 -11.23 12.29 9.16
CA LEU A 49 -11.93 13.50 8.77
C LEU A 49 -13.01 13.88 9.78
N SER A 50 -13.80 12.89 10.22
CA SER A 50 -14.86 13.12 11.21
C SER A 50 -14.31 13.60 12.55
N VAL A 51 -13.22 12.99 13.04
CA VAL A 51 -12.56 13.36 14.30
C VAL A 51 -11.94 14.76 14.21
N VAL A 52 -11.33 15.10 13.08
CA VAL A 52 -10.75 16.44 12.88
C VAL A 52 -11.84 17.50 12.85
N VAL A 53 -12.93 17.28 12.09
CA VAL A 53 -14.07 18.22 12.04
C VAL A 53 -14.70 18.37 13.43
N TYR A 54 -14.91 17.26 14.14
CA TYR A 54 -15.39 17.28 15.51
C TYR A 54 -14.49 18.10 16.44
N GLY A 55 -13.17 17.93 16.35
CA GLY A 55 -12.20 18.72 17.12
C GLY A 55 -12.25 20.22 16.83
N VAL A 56 -12.43 20.57 15.54
CA VAL A 56 -12.58 21.98 15.12
C VAL A 56 -13.87 22.58 15.72
N VAL A 57 -14.99 21.87 15.63
CA VAL A 57 -16.26 22.32 16.21
C VAL A 57 -16.14 22.50 17.72
N LEU A 58 -15.56 21.55 18.43
CA LEU A 58 -15.36 21.67 19.88
C LEU A 58 -14.50 22.90 20.24
N ARG A 59 -13.44 23.14 19.49
CA ARG A 59 -12.53 24.26 19.76
C ARG A 59 -13.18 25.64 19.51
N TYR A 60 -13.90 25.78 18.38
CA TYR A 60 -14.41 27.09 17.97
C TYR A 60 -15.85 27.40 18.44
N VAL A 61 -16.68 26.37 18.59
CA VAL A 61 -18.07 26.56 19.04
C VAL A 61 -18.18 26.42 20.55
N PHE A 62 -17.53 25.42 21.13
CA PHE A 62 -17.62 25.13 22.56
C PHE A 62 -16.45 25.67 23.39
N ASN A 63 -15.45 26.26 22.72
CA ASN A 63 -14.23 26.77 23.36
C ASN A 63 -13.53 25.70 24.23
N ALA A 64 -13.67 24.43 23.85
CA ALA A 64 -13.11 23.24 24.50
C ALA A 64 -12.16 22.54 23.55
N ALA A 65 -10.95 22.22 24.01
CA ALA A 65 -9.94 21.51 23.23
C ALA A 65 -9.53 20.21 23.97
N PRO A 66 -10.35 19.16 23.93
CA PRO A 66 -10.03 17.95 24.65
C PRO A 66 -8.84 17.21 24.00
N PRO A 67 -7.81 16.84 24.77
CA PRO A 67 -6.57 16.27 24.23
C PRO A 67 -6.76 14.85 23.63
N TYR A 68 -7.85 14.16 23.93
CA TYR A 68 -8.13 12.85 23.33
C TYR A 68 -8.39 12.91 21.81
N VAL A 69 -8.91 14.03 21.30
CA VAL A 69 -9.18 14.22 19.87
C VAL A 69 -7.88 14.12 19.06
N GLU A 70 -6.83 14.77 19.55
CA GLU A 70 -5.52 14.75 18.87
C GLU A 70 -4.91 13.32 18.91
N GLN A 71 -5.05 12.60 20.01
CA GLN A 71 -4.53 11.23 20.14
C GLN A 71 -5.24 10.26 19.20
N VAL A 72 -6.57 10.36 19.09
CA VAL A 72 -7.36 9.54 18.16
C VAL A 72 -7.02 9.90 16.72
N ALA A 73 -6.87 11.18 16.38
CA ALA A 73 -6.47 11.61 15.05
C ALA A 73 -5.09 11.06 14.66
N LEU A 74 -4.10 11.10 15.56
CA LEU A 74 -2.78 10.52 15.34
C LEU A 74 -2.83 9.00 15.07
N LEU A 75 -3.63 8.26 15.85
CA LEU A 75 -3.81 6.82 15.64
C LEU A 75 -4.41 6.53 14.26
N LEU A 76 -5.42 7.31 13.86
CA LEU A 76 -6.07 7.15 12.57
C LEU A 76 -5.15 7.53 11.40
N VAL A 77 -4.34 8.61 11.51
CA VAL A 77 -3.34 8.98 10.49
C VAL A 77 -2.34 7.85 10.27
N ILE A 78 -1.79 7.29 11.35
CA ILE A 78 -0.85 6.16 11.25
C ILE A 78 -1.53 4.97 10.57
N SER A 79 -2.78 4.66 10.95
CA SER A 79 -3.53 3.56 10.36
C SER A 79 -3.78 3.76 8.86
N VAL A 80 -4.23 4.95 8.44
CA VAL A 80 -4.44 5.29 7.03
C VAL A 80 -3.15 5.14 6.24
N ALA A 81 -2.04 5.70 6.75
CA ALA A 81 -0.75 5.65 6.08
C ALA A 81 -0.25 4.20 5.93
N MET A 82 -0.31 3.40 6.99
CA MET A 82 0.21 2.03 6.99
C MET A 82 -0.64 1.09 6.14
N PHE A 83 -1.97 1.13 6.27
CA PHE A 83 -2.85 0.30 5.46
C PHE A 83 -2.87 0.74 4.00
N GLY A 84 -2.87 2.05 3.73
CA GLY A 84 -2.76 2.59 2.37
C GLY A 84 -1.46 2.20 1.68
N ALA A 85 -0.32 2.32 2.38
CA ALA A 85 0.97 1.91 1.85
C ALA A 85 1.01 0.41 1.54
N SER A 86 0.47 -0.45 2.43
CA SER A 86 0.47 -1.90 2.20
C SER A 86 -0.39 -2.31 1.00
N ALA A 87 -1.58 -1.71 0.84
CA ALA A 87 -2.42 -1.92 -0.34
C ALA A 87 -1.73 -1.40 -1.62
N GLY A 88 -1.07 -0.23 -1.54
CA GLY A 88 -0.32 0.35 -2.64
C GLY A 88 0.82 -0.54 -3.14
N VAL A 89 1.56 -1.18 -2.24
CA VAL A 89 2.63 -2.11 -2.63
C VAL A 89 2.12 -3.26 -3.47
N ARG A 90 0.91 -3.77 -3.18
CA ARG A 90 0.34 -4.87 -3.97
C ARG A 90 -0.33 -4.41 -5.26
N ASP A 91 -1.17 -3.39 -5.18
CA ASP A 91 -2.15 -3.07 -6.22
C ASP A 91 -1.70 -1.94 -7.14
N ALA A 92 -0.95 -0.96 -6.62
CA ALA A 92 -0.41 0.13 -7.43
C ALA A 92 0.88 -0.30 -8.17
N GLY A 93 1.45 -1.44 -7.84
CA GLY A 93 2.67 -1.95 -8.44
C GLY A 93 3.75 -0.86 -8.44
N HIS A 94 4.38 -0.66 -9.55
CA HIS A 94 5.40 0.37 -9.72
C HIS A 94 5.00 1.38 -10.80
N ILE A 95 3.73 1.80 -10.84
CA ILE A 95 3.17 2.71 -11.88
C ILE A 95 4.06 3.95 -12.10
N GLY A 96 4.70 4.46 -11.05
CA GLY A 96 5.65 5.57 -11.17
C GLY A 96 7.03 5.16 -11.70
N LEU A 97 7.43 3.91 -11.49
CA LEU A 97 8.72 3.39 -11.96
C LEU A 97 8.64 2.94 -13.42
N ASP A 98 7.47 2.46 -13.87
CA ASP A 98 7.30 1.88 -15.20
C ASP A 98 7.70 2.87 -16.30
N SER A 99 7.36 4.15 -16.16
CA SER A 99 7.69 5.17 -17.14
C SER A 99 9.22 5.38 -17.31
N VAL A 100 9.99 5.25 -16.24
CA VAL A 100 11.46 5.40 -16.29
C VAL A 100 12.11 4.07 -16.67
N VAL A 101 11.61 2.98 -16.14
CA VAL A 101 12.15 1.64 -16.36
C VAL A 101 11.90 1.17 -17.80
N MET A 102 10.80 1.56 -18.44
CA MET A 102 10.53 1.27 -19.86
C MET A 102 11.60 1.82 -20.83
N MET A 103 12.36 2.84 -20.41
CA MET A 103 13.47 3.36 -21.21
C MET A 103 14.76 2.51 -21.12
N LEU A 104 14.80 1.56 -20.18
CA LEU A 104 15.96 0.70 -19.96
C LEU A 104 15.84 -0.63 -20.76
N PRO A 105 16.97 -1.27 -21.11
CA PRO A 105 16.95 -2.58 -21.74
C PRO A 105 16.30 -3.63 -20.80
N LYS A 106 15.58 -4.60 -21.35
CA LYS A 106 14.79 -5.61 -20.60
C LYS A 106 15.54 -6.28 -19.44
N ARG A 107 16.85 -6.48 -19.58
CA ARG A 107 17.69 -7.03 -18.50
C ARG A 107 17.83 -6.09 -17.32
N ALA A 108 17.95 -4.78 -17.58
CA ALA A 108 18.05 -3.79 -16.52
C ALA A 108 16.70 -3.60 -15.82
N GLN A 109 15.57 -3.64 -16.58
CA GLN A 109 14.22 -3.62 -16.01
C GLN A 109 14.05 -4.72 -14.96
N PHE A 110 14.36 -5.96 -15.32
CA PHE A 110 14.27 -7.11 -14.40
C PHE A 110 15.08 -6.89 -13.11
N TRP A 111 16.33 -6.43 -13.23
CA TRP A 111 17.16 -6.19 -12.05
C TRP A 111 16.67 -5.03 -11.18
N CYS A 112 16.13 -3.97 -11.79
CA CYS A 112 15.51 -2.86 -11.05
C CYS A 112 14.31 -3.35 -10.22
N GLU A 113 13.42 -4.15 -10.82
CA GLU A 113 12.26 -4.71 -10.12
C GLU A 113 12.69 -5.63 -8.97
N VAL A 114 13.66 -6.53 -9.19
CA VAL A 114 14.20 -7.38 -8.12
C VAL A 114 14.75 -6.56 -6.96
N ILE A 115 15.52 -5.50 -7.24
CA ILE A 115 16.10 -4.62 -6.21
C ILE A 115 14.98 -3.93 -5.43
N VAL A 116 13.96 -3.40 -6.11
CA VAL A 116 12.84 -2.70 -5.47
C VAL A 116 12.06 -3.64 -4.54
N PHE A 117 11.73 -4.86 -4.97
CA PHE A 117 11.03 -5.81 -4.12
C PHE A 117 11.89 -6.28 -2.95
N PHE A 118 13.18 -6.49 -3.16
CA PHE A 118 14.10 -6.83 -2.08
C PHE A 118 14.20 -5.69 -1.05
N LEU A 119 14.27 -4.44 -1.52
CA LEU A 119 14.30 -3.27 -0.66
C LEU A 119 12.98 -3.10 0.11
N SER A 120 11.85 -3.38 -0.54
CA SER A 120 10.52 -3.37 0.10
C SER A 120 10.41 -4.41 1.20
N ILE A 121 10.93 -5.62 1.00
CA ILE A 121 10.99 -6.66 2.04
C ILE A 121 11.89 -6.23 3.20
N ALA A 122 13.08 -5.71 2.91
CA ALA A 122 14.01 -5.23 3.93
C ALA A 122 13.38 -4.10 4.77
N PHE A 123 12.70 -3.17 4.13
CA PHE A 123 11.96 -2.10 4.80
C PHE A 123 10.82 -2.64 5.67
N ALA A 124 10.03 -3.59 5.15
CA ALA A 124 8.94 -4.20 5.89
C ALA A 124 9.43 -4.97 7.14
N LEU A 125 10.55 -5.68 7.02
CA LEU A 125 11.18 -6.35 8.15
C LEU A 125 11.71 -5.36 9.20
N ALA A 126 12.28 -4.24 8.76
CA ALA A 126 12.70 -3.16 9.66
C ALA A 126 11.49 -2.54 10.40
N LEU A 127 10.35 -2.34 9.71
CA LEU A 127 9.09 -1.90 10.33
C LEU A 127 8.58 -2.91 11.36
N LEU A 128 8.66 -4.21 11.07
CA LEU A 128 8.27 -5.25 12.00
C LEU A 128 9.16 -5.28 13.24
N ALA A 129 10.47 -5.26 13.06
CA ALA A 129 11.43 -5.27 14.17
C ALA A 129 11.29 -4.02 15.05
N GLY A 130 11.34 -2.82 14.46
CA GLY A 130 11.19 -1.56 15.19
C GLY A 130 9.82 -1.39 15.81
N GLY A 131 8.75 -1.76 15.09
CA GLY A 131 7.38 -1.73 15.61
C GLY A 131 7.17 -2.67 16.78
N ALA A 132 7.73 -3.89 16.73
CA ALA A 132 7.64 -4.86 17.82
C ALA A 132 8.43 -4.41 19.06
N GLU A 133 9.61 -3.86 18.85
CA GLU A 133 10.44 -3.32 19.94
C GLU A 133 9.72 -2.16 20.64
N MET A 134 9.22 -1.20 19.89
CA MET A 134 8.45 -0.07 20.44
C MET A 134 7.16 -0.51 21.10
N ALA A 135 6.40 -1.43 20.49
CA ALA A 135 5.19 -1.98 21.09
C ALA A 135 5.47 -2.72 22.42
N SER A 136 6.62 -3.39 22.53
CA SER A 136 7.00 -4.10 23.76
C SER A 136 7.45 -3.13 24.85
N SER A 137 8.22 -2.10 24.51
CA SER A 137 8.73 -1.12 25.48
C SER A 137 7.63 -0.23 26.05
N THR A 138 6.58 0.03 25.27
CA THR A 138 5.46 0.92 25.68
C THR A 138 4.26 0.18 26.28
N ARG A 139 4.34 -1.14 26.49
CA ARG A 139 3.23 -1.94 27.07
C ARG A 139 2.80 -1.47 28.46
N GLY A 140 3.74 -0.98 29.27
CA GLY A 140 3.49 -0.46 30.62
C GLY A 140 2.98 0.98 30.65
N SER A 141 3.05 1.69 29.53
CA SER A 141 2.62 3.08 29.41
C SER A 141 1.18 3.15 28.93
N THR A 142 0.36 3.94 29.60
CA THR A 142 -1.02 4.22 29.18
C THR A 142 -1.12 5.63 28.64
N ILE A 143 -1.91 5.82 27.60
CA ILE A 143 -2.26 7.16 27.10
C ILE A 143 -3.22 7.78 28.13
N PRO A 144 -2.82 8.82 28.88
CA PRO A 144 -3.60 9.33 30.02
C PRO A 144 -5.02 9.79 29.64
N THR A 145 -5.19 10.22 28.39
CA THR A 145 -6.46 10.76 27.88
C THR A 145 -7.44 9.70 27.41
N LEU A 146 -6.95 8.53 26.98
CA LEU A 146 -7.77 7.44 26.42
C LEU A 146 -7.86 6.22 27.36
N GLY A 147 -6.97 6.10 28.35
CA GLY A 147 -6.91 4.97 29.27
C GLY A 147 -6.48 3.64 28.64
N ILE A 148 -6.02 3.67 27.38
CA ILE A 148 -5.54 2.50 26.61
C ILE A 148 -4.00 2.46 26.60
N SER A 149 -3.44 1.27 26.41
CA SER A 149 -1.99 1.12 26.29
C SER A 149 -1.45 1.87 25.06
N GLU A 150 -0.33 2.54 25.21
CA GLU A 150 0.35 3.23 24.12
C GLU A 150 0.81 2.27 23.00
N SER A 151 0.99 0.98 23.30
CA SER A 151 1.32 -0.06 22.34
C SER A 151 0.30 -0.20 21.20
N VAL A 152 -0.95 0.21 21.39
CA VAL A 152 -2.01 0.17 20.36
C VAL A 152 -1.63 0.99 19.13
N ARG A 153 -0.84 2.04 19.29
CA ARG A 153 -0.34 2.89 18.19
C ARG A 153 0.54 2.13 17.21
N TYR A 154 1.21 1.07 17.66
CA TYR A 154 2.13 0.27 16.83
C TYR A 154 1.44 -0.90 16.12
N VAL A 155 0.20 -1.24 16.49
CA VAL A 155 -0.56 -2.33 15.86
C VAL A 155 -0.72 -2.15 14.34
N PRO A 156 -1.12 -0.98 13.81
CA PRO A 156 -1.20 -0.77 12.36
C PRO A 156 0.14 -0.96 11.66
N ILE A 157 1.24 -0.56 12.29
CA ILE A 157 2.61 -0.70 11.75
C ILE A 157 2.98 -2.18 11.62
N LEU A 158 2.70 -2.99 12.64
CA LEU A 158 2.98 -4.42 12.63
C LEU A 158 2.16 -5.14 11.57
N ILE A 159 0.87 -4.84 11.48
CA ILE A 159 -0.01 -5.44 10.47
C ILE A 159 0.48 -5.07 9.06
N ALA A 160 0.78 -3.80 8.81
CA ALA A 160 1.29 -3.34 7.52
C ALA A 160 2.63 -3.97 7.17
N GLY A 161 3.55 -4.10 8.12
CA GLY A 161 4.84 -4.77 7.91
C GLY A 161 4.67 -6.22 7.44
N VAL A 162 3.76 -6.99 8.04
CA VAL A 162 3.42 -8.34 7.60
C VAL A 162 2.84 -8.33 6.19
N LEU A 163 1.87 -7.45 5.93
CA LEU A 163 1.20 -7.36 4.62
C LEU A 163 2.17 -6.97 3.50
N ILE A 164 3.03 -5.95 3.72
CA ILE A 164 4.03 -5.52 2.74
C ILE A 164 5.00 -6.67 2.44
N THR A 165 5.43 -7.41 3.47
CA THR A 165 6.30 -8.58 3.27
C THR A 165 5.63 -9.64 2.39
N LEU A 166 4.37 -9.99 2.70
CA LEU A 166 3.62 -10.99 1.93
C LEU A 166 3.39 -10.56 0.48
N PHE A 167 3.02 -9.30 0.27
CA PHE A 167 2.76 -8.76 -1.07
C PHE A 167 4.05 -8.64 -1.90
N SER A 168 5.15 -8.22 -1.28
CA SER A 168 6.46 -8.15 -1.96
C SER A 168 6.99 -9.54 -2.35
N ILE A 169 6.76 -10.56 -1.51
CA ILE A 169 7.10 -11.95 -1.85
C ILE A 169 6.24 -12.44 -3.03
N GLU A 170 4.93 -12.12 -3.05
CA GLU A 170 4.05 -12.47 -4.17
C GLU A 170 4.56 -11.89 -5.50
N HIS A 171 4.90 -10.60 -5.50
CA HIS A 171 5.47 -9.95 -6.68
C HIS A 171 6.81 -10.54 -7.11
N LEU A 172 7.67 -10.86 -6.16
CA LEU A 172 8.97 -11.49 -6.44
C LEU A 172 8.78 -12.86 -7.10
N ILE A 173 7.86 -13.69 -6.58
CA ILE A 173 7.53 -14.99 -7.18
C ILE A 173 6.94 -14.82 -8.59
N ALA A 174 6.05 -13.83 -8.78
CA ALA A 174 5.46 -13.52 -10.07
C ALA A 174 6.54 -13.15 -11.10
N LEU A 175 7.48 -12.29 -10.71
CA LEU A 175 8.60 -11.85 -11.53
C LEU A 175 9.48 -13.02 -12.00
N PHE A 176 9.86 -13.93 -11.09
CA PHE A 176 10.66 -15.12 -11.45
C PHE A 176 9.88 -16.15 -12.28
N THR A 177 8.55 -16.15 -12.19
CA THR A 177 7.69 -17.09 -12.94
C THR A 177 7.26 -16.51 -14.29
N GLY A 178 7.58 -15.24 -14.60
CA GLY A 178 7.17 -14.53 -15.82
C GLY A 178 5.65 -14.31 -15.89
N LYS A 179 4.99 -14.11 -14.74
CA LYS A 179 3.56 -13.88 -14.60
C LYS A 179 3.34 -12.52 -13.95
N GLU A 180 2.17 -11.92 -14.20
CA GLU A 180 1.80 -10.66 -13.57
C GLU A 180 0.81 -10.87 -12.42
N VAL A 181 0.94 -10.04 -11.37
CA VAL A 181 -0.02 -9.97 -10.28
C VAL A 181 -1.15 -9.04 -10.72
N THR A 182 -2.37 -9.56 -10.80
CA THR A 182 -3.54 -8.74 -11.12
C THR A 182 -3.96 -7.89 -9.93
N ALA A 183 -4.24 -6.60 -10.18
CA ALA A 183 -4.74 -5.70 -9.14
C ALA A 183 -6.06 -6.21 -8.55
N SER A 184 -6.31 -5.91 -7.27
CA SER A 184 -7.45 -6.48 -6.53
C SER A 184 -8.81 -5.88 -6.89
N TRP A 185 -8.84 -4.75 -7.61
CA TRP A 185 -10.08 -4.05 -8.00
C TRP A 185 -10.59 -4.37 -9.41
N HIS A 186 -9.99 -5.32 -10.12
CA HIS A 186 -10.47 -5.82 -11.41
C HIS A 186 -11.23 -7.12 -11.27
#